data_85509b1d252acf99809da7a959cb2707
#
_entry.id   85509b1d252acf99809da7a959cb2707
#
_cell.length_a   1.000
_cell.length_b   1.000
_cell.length_c   1.000
_cell.angle_alpha   90.00
_cell.angle_beta   90.00
_cell.angle_gamma   90.00
#
_symmetry.space_group_name_H-M   'P 1'
#
loop_
_entity.id
_entity.type
_entity.pdbx_description
1 polymer ?
#
loop_
_entity_poly.entity_id
_entity_poly.type
_entity_poly.pdbx_seq_one_letter_code
_entity_poly.pdbx_strand_id
1 'polypeptide(L)'
;MNTKLIEDIASAVLYEGYLLYPYRASALKNQQRWNFGVLYPRAYAEQQSGADAWRSQTECLVRAGSDAKLSVRVRFLHVGQALSPANPAPLAVHQAQERDITLSSLRLSELAAQPSRLQFTQPVEALIEAEATLLDRDLYKIRISVSNTSSCETATRDEALTQSLVSTHSVIGIQGGEFVSLLDPPDELRDVAAACQNVGTWPVLVGEEGQRDAMLSSPIILYDYPQIAPESPGALFDGTEIDEILTLRILTLTDEEKREISRSDERARQILERTESMPAEQFMKMHGVVRCLKEVQEQMP
;
A
#
# COMPACT_ATOMS: atom_id res chain seq x y z
N MET A 1 17.47 8.26 7.30
CA MET A 1 16.09 7.88 6.87
C MET A 1 15.11 8.95 7.33
N ASN A 2 14.41 9.62 6.42
CA ASN A 2 13.31 10.53 6.76
C ASN A 2 12.03 9.70 7.03
N THR A 3 11.92 9.23 8.26
CA THR A 3 10.86 8.31 8.70
C THR A 3 9.47 8.89 8.46
N LYS A 4 9.29 10.22 8.62
CA LYS A 4 7.98 10.86 8.46
C LYS A 4 7.49 10.80 7.02
N LEU A 5 8.34 11.12 6.04
CA LEU A 5 7.96 11.08 4.63
C LEU A 5 7.56 9.64 4.21
N ILE A 6 8.31 8.65 4.66
CA ILE A 6 8.02 7.24 4.38
C ILE A 6 6.67 6.83 5.01
N GLU A 7 6.40 7.26 6.25
CA GLU A 7 5.14 7.00 6.94
C GLU A 7 3.94 7.64 6.22
N ASP A 8 4.09 8.88 5.77
CA ASP A 8 3.03 9.60 5.07
C ASP A 8 2.67 8.89 3.76
N ILE A 9 3.67 8.47 2.98
CA ILE A 9 3.47 7.72 1.73
C ILE A 9 2.86 6.34 2.00
N ALA A 10 3.40 5.59 2.96
CA ALA A 10 2.89 4.27 3.32
C ALA A 10 1.44 4.35 3.85
N SER A 11 1.09 5.42 4.55
CA SER A 11 -0.29 5.64 5.02
C SER A 11 -1.23 6.01 3.88
N ALA A 12 -0.78 6.78 2.88
CA ALA A 12 -1.56 7.05 1.68
C ALA A 12 -1.87 5.73 0.91
N VAL A 13 -0.85 4.88 0.73
CA VAL A 13 -1.00 3.56 0.11
C VAL A 13 -1.96 2.67 0.92
N LEU A 14 -1.86 2.67 2.25
CA LEU A 14 -2.69 1.83 3.12
C LEU A 14 -4.19 2.09 2.93
N TYR A 15 -4.56 3.33 2.68
CA TYR A 15 -5.95 3.75 2.53
C TYR A 15 -6.39 3.93 1.08
N GLU A 16 -5.54 3.62 0.10
CA GLU A 16 -5.97 3.64 -1.29
C GLU A 16 -7.13 2.66 -1.52
N GLY A 17 -8.21 3.17 -2.11
CA GLY A 17 -9.42 2.37 -2.30
C GLY A 17 -10.21 2.04 -1.02
N TYR A 18 -9.85 2.67 0.12
CA TYR A 18 -10.62 2.54 1.36
C TYR A 18 -12.07 2.97 1.17
N LEU A 19 -12.28 4.09 0.47
CA LEU A 19 -13.58 4.65 0.16
C LEU A 19 -13.49 5.32 -1.21
N LEU A 20 -14.39 4.98 -2.12
CA LEU A 20 -14.37 5.47 -3.49
C LEU A 20 -15.44 6.55 -3.69
N TYR A 21 -15.15 7.52 -4.57
CA TYR A 21 -16.16 8.51 -4.97
C TYR A 21 -17.44 7.78 -5.45
N PRO A 22 -18.65 8.19 -5.07
CA PRO A 22 -19.04 9.44 -4.43
C PRO A 22 -19.07 9.43 -2.88
N TYR A 23 -18.27 8.59 -2.22
CA TYR A 23 -18.12 8.49 -0.76
C TYR A 23 -19.39 8.10 0.02
N ARG A 24 -20.39 7.57 -0.67
CA ARG A 24 -21.64 7.07 -0.10
C ARG A 24 -21.58 5.55 0.07
N ALA A 25 -22.06 5.06 1.21
CA ALA A 25 -22.11 3.61 1.46
C ALA A 25 -23.02 2.90 0.45
N SER A 26 -24.09 3.55 -0.01
CA SER A 26 -25.03 3.02 -1.02
C SER A 26 -24.45 2.95 -2.44
N ALA A 27 -23.34 3.64 -2.71
CA ALA A 27 -22.75 3.63 -4.04
C ALA A 27 -22.22 2.26 -4.42
N LEU A 28 -22.46 1.86 -5.67
CA LEU A 28 -22.08 0.52 -6.17
C LEU A 28 -20.58 0.25 -6.01
N LYS A 29 -19.74 1.26 -6.27
CA LYS A 29 -18.28 1.18 -6.04
C LYS A 29 -17.95 0.86 -4.58
N ASN A 30 -18.66 1.45 -3.62
CA ASN A 30 -18.41 1.28 -2.19
C ASN A 30 -19.01 -0.02 -1.62
N GLN A 31 -19.85 -0.71 -2.36
CA GLN A 31 -20.30 -2.07 -2.02
C GLN A 31 -19.23 -3.12 -2.32
N GLN A 32 -18.29 -2.81 -3.22
CA GLN A 32 -17.17 -3.68 -3.61
C GLN A 32 -15.81 -3.05 -3.29
N ARG A 33 -15.70 -2.31 -2.21
CA ARG A 33 -14.43 -1.76 -1.73
C ARG A 33 -13.49 -2.86 -1.21
N TRP A 34 -12.30 -2.52 -0.81
CA TRP A 34 -11.27 -3.45 -0.33
C TRP A 34 -10.74 -4.37 -1.43
N ASN A 35 -10.33 -3.79 -2.57
CA ASN A 35 -9.84 -4.57 -3.71
C ASN A 35 -8.33 -4.50 -3.90
N PHE A 36 -7.65 -3.56 -3.21
CA PHE A 36 -6.21 -3.39 -3.36
C PHE A 36 -5.44 -4.26 -2.38
N GLY A 37 -4.46 -5.02 -2.88
CA GLY A 37 -3.52 -5.78 -2.07
C GLY A 37 -4.16 -6.68 -1.02
N VAL A 38 -5.29 -7.31 -1.36
CA VAL A 38 -5.99 -8.21 -0.45
C VAL A 38 -5.33 -9.57 -0.51
N LEU A 39 -4.93 -10.08 0.64
CA LEU A 39 -4.51 -11.46 0.80
C LEU A 39 -5.61 -12.21 1.53
N TYR A 40 -6.44 -12.92 0.77
CA TYR A 40 -7.55 -13.73 1.30
C TYR A 40 -7.04 -14.99 1.97
N PRO A 41 -7.87 -15.66 2.81
CA PRO A 41 -7.57 -17.03 3.24
C PRO A 41 -7.34 -17.94 2.04
N ARG A 42 -6.31 -18.79 2.14
CA ARG A 42 -5.88 -19.61 1.01
C ARG A 42 -7.01 -20.46 0.41
N ALA A 43 -7.80 -21.11 1.26
CA ALA A 43 -8.91 -21.97 0.80
C ALA A 43 -9.96 -21.20 0.00
N TYR A 44 -10.24 -19.94 0.38
CA TYR A 44 -11.13 -19.07 -0.37
C TYR A 44 -10.51 -18.67 -1.71
N ALA A 45 -9.27 -18.16 -1.70
CA ALA A 45 -8.59 -17.67 -2.90
C ALA A 45 -8.45 -18.76 -3.99
N GLU A 46 -8.11 -20.00 -3.59
CA GLU A 46 -7.98 -21.12 -4.52
C GLU A 46 -9.31 -21.50 -5.19
N GLN A 47 -10.45 -21.21 -4.55
CA GLN A 47 -11.79 -21.44 -5.14
C GLN A 47 -12.17 -20.36 -6.17
N GLN A 48 -11.56 -19.18 -6.15
CA GLN A 48 -11.83 -18.07 -7.07
C GLN A 48 -11.09 -18.17 -8.41
N SER A 49 -10.62 -19.33 -8.80
CA SER A 49 -9.95 -19.59 -10.08
C SER A 49 -8.70 -18.72 -10.32
N GLY A 50 -8.03 -18.32 -9.23
CA GLY A 50 -6.79 -17.53 -9.30
C GLY A 50 -6.98 -16.02 -9.47
N ALA A 51 -8.23 -15.52 -9.40
CA ALA A 51 -8.51 -14.08 -9.43
C ALA A 51 -8.08 -13.39 -8.12
N ASP A 52 -8.18 -14.10 -6.99
CA ASP A 52 -7.84 -13.60 -5.67
C ASP A 52 -6.51 -14.16 -5.18
N ALA A 53 -5.72 -13.32 -4.51
CA ALA A 53 -4.43 -13.70 -3.96
C ALA A 53 -4.56 -14.13 -2.48
N TRP A 54 -3.76 -15.10 -2.06
CA TRP A 54 -3.59 -15.44 -0.64
C TRP A 54 -2.16 -15.18 -0.15
N ARG A 55 -1.27 -14.82 -1.06
CA ARG A 55 0.12 -14.46 -0.76
C ARG A 55 0.61 -13.35 -1.69
N SER A 56 1.58 -12.57 -1.20
CA SER A 56 2.39 -11.65 -1.98
C SER A 56 3.87 -11.99 -1.82
N GLN A 57 4.67 -11.57 -2.79
CA GLN A 57 6.12 -11.74 -2.77
C GLN A 57 6.80 -10.50 -3.30
N THR A 58 7.81 -10.05 -2.56
CA THR A 58 8.74 -8.99 -2.97
C THR A 58 10.12 -9.57 -3.13
N GLU A 59 10.76 -9.34 -4.27
CA GLU A 59 12.20 -9.50 -4.44
C GLU A 59 12.83 -8.15 -4.77
N CYS A 60 13.93 -7.83 -4.11
CA CYS A 60 14.71 -6.62 -4.36
C CYS A 60 16.21 -6.90 -4.18
N LEU A 61 17.03 -5.97 -4.66
CA LEU A 61 18.49 -6.07 -4.61
C LEU A 61 19.07 -5.07 -3.61
N VAL A 62 20.07 -5.50 -2.88
CA VAL A 62 20.81 -4.70 -1.87
C VAL A 62 22.30 -4.87 -2.09
N ARG A 63 23.04 -3.75 -2.19
CA ARG A 63 24.48 -3.73 -2.03
C ARG A 63 24.80 -3.47 -0.56
N ALA A 64 25.44 -4.43 0.10
CA ALA A 64 25.72 -4.37 1.52
C ALA A 64 26.82 -5.33 1.97
N GLY A 65 27.46 -5.01 3.08
CA GLY A 65 28.29 -5.98 3.80
C GLY A 65 27.45 -7.03 4.53
N SER A 66 28.09 -8.13 4.91
CA SER A 66 27.46 -9.26 5.62
C SER A 66 26.81 -8.89 6.96
N ASP A 67 27.31 -7.83 7.61
CA ASP A 67 26.81 -7.35 8.90
C ASP A 67 25.67 -6.34 8.78
N ALA A 68 25.30 -5.97 7.55
CA ALA A 68 24.16 -5.08 7.31
C ALA A 68 22.86 -5.69 7.89
N LYS A 69 22.00 -4.81 8.38
CA LYS A 69 20.76 -5.19 9.07
C LYS A 69 19.54 -4.79 8.28
N LEU A 70 18.73 -5.75 7.97
CA LEU A 70 17.43 -5.57 7.34
C LEU A 70 16.35 -5.36 8.41
N SER A 71 15.41 -4.49 8.13
CA SER A 71 14.14 -4.36 8.84
C SER A 71 13.00 -4.46 7.84
N VAL A 72 11.96 -5.19 8.20
CA VAL A 72 10.75 -5.36 7.37
C VAL A 72 9.56 -5.04 8.23
N ARG A 73 8.75 -4.06 7.83
CA ARG A 73 7.47 -3.76 8.45
C ARG A 73 6.35 -4.00 7.44
N VAL A 74 5.54 -5.01 7.72
CA VAL A 74 4.34 -5.31 6.94
C VAL A 74 3.17 -4.56 7.55
N ARG A 75 2.47 -3.77 6.73
CA ARG A 75 1.26 -3.03 7.12
C ARG A 75 0.07 -3.52 6.33
N PHE A 76 -1.09 -3.52 6.97
CA PHE A 76 -2.36 -3.89 6.33
C PHE A 76 -3.55 -3.32 7.10
N LEU A 77 -4.71 -3.35 6.48
CA LEU A 77 -5.99 -3.08 7.13
C LEU A 77 -6.66 -4.42 7.47
N HIS A 78 -7.10 -4.55 8.72
CA HIS A 78 -8.00 -5.61 9.14
C HIS A 78 -9.42 -5.09 9.12
N VAL A 79 -10.29 -5.76 8.37
CA VAL A 79 -11.69 -5.37 8.18
C VAL A 79 -12.56 -6.11 9.20
N GLY A 80 -13.13 -5.38 10.14
CA GLY A 80 -14.10 -5.90 11.10
C GLY A 80 -15.53 -5.60 10.68
N GLN A 81 -16.49 -6.42 11.10
CA GLN A 81 -17.90 -6.10 10.98
C GLN A 81 -18.30 -5.17 12.11
N ALA A 82 -18.78 -3.96 11.79
CA ALA A 82 -19.43 -3.09 12.74
C ALA A 82 -20.95 -3.14 12.52
N LEU A 83 -21.69 -3.44 13.56
CA LEU A 83 -23.14 -3.29 13.56
C LEU A 83 -23.45 -1.79 13.62
N SER A 84 -24.02 -1.23 12.56
CA SER A 84 -24.54 0.13 12.61
C SER A 84 -25.84 0.15 13.41
N PRO A 85 -25.94 0.90 14.50
CA PRO A 85 -27.14 0.91 15.35
C PRO A 85 -28.33 1.71 14.77
N ALA A 86 -28.21 2.28 13.57
CA ALA A 86 -29.09 3.37 13.14
C ALA A 86 -29.97 3.12 11.91
N ASN A 87 -30.14 1.86 11.42
CA ASN A 87 -31.03 1.63 10.28
C ASN A 87 -31.73 0.27 10.36
N PRO A 88 -33.04 0.15 10.03
CA PRO A 88 -33.78 -1.12 10.07
C PRO A 88 -33.33 -2.15 8.99
N ALA A 89 -32.41 -1.79 8.11
CA ALA A 89 -31.67 -2.73 7.29
C ALA A 89 -30.17 -2.48 7.57
N PRO A 90 -29.48 -3.36 8.34
CA PRO A 90 -28.07 -3.16 8.64
C PRO A 90 -27.25 -3.38 7.37
N LEU A 91 -26.89 -2.28 6.70
CA LEU A 91 -25.72 -2.30 5.85
C LEU A 91 -24.55 -2.56 6.79
N ALA A 92 -23.90 -3.71 6.65
CA ALA A 92 -22.71 -4.03 7.41
C ALA A 92 -21.65 -2.96 7.08
N VAL A 93 -21.45 -2.03 8.01
CA VAL A 93 -20.40 -1.03 7.87
C VAL A 93 -19.10 -1.72 8.27
N HIS A 94 -18.32 -2.10 7.28
CA HIS A 94 -16.99 -2.63 7.51
C HIS A 94 -16.09 -1.50 8.04
N GLN A 95 -15.62 -1.62 9.26
CA GLN A 95 -14.59 -0.74 9.81
C GLN A 95 -13.22 -1.38 9.64
N ALA A 96 -12.28 -0.62 9.09
CA ALA A 96 -10.91 -1.07 8.96
C ALA A 96 -10.06 -0.56 10.11
N GLN A 97 -9.21 -1.43 10.62
CA GLN A 97 -8.21 -1.11 11.65
C GLN A 97 -6.82 -1.34 11.08
N GLU A 98 -5.95 -0.36 11.26
CA GLU A 98 -4.54 -0.49 10.89
C GLU A 98 -3.85 -1.55 11.75
N ARG A 99 -3.02 -2.35 11.09
CA ARG A 99 -2.15 -3.33 11.70
C ARG A 99 -0.77 -3.23 11.10
N ASP A 100 0.24 -3.34 11.92
CA ASP A 100 1.61 -3.51 11.45
C ASP A 100 2.34 -4.60 12.24
N ILE A 101 3.30 -5.22 11.56
CA ILE A 101 4.12 -6.29 12.09
C ILE A 101 5.54 -6.04 11.62
N THR A 102 6.47 -6.02 12.55
CA THR A 102 7.87 -5.68 12.27
C THR A 102 8.80 -6.85 12.57
N LEU A 103 9.62 -7.21 11.59
CA LEU A 103 10.85 -7.97 11.78
C LEU A 103 12.01 -6.97 11.74
N SER A 104 12.75 -6.87 12.83
CA SER A 104 13.82 -5.87 12.95
C SER A 104 15.17 -6.51 13.22
N SER A 105 16.23 -5.80 12.78
CA SER A 105 17.62 -6.17 13.03
C SER A 105 18.03 -7.55 12.50
N LEU A 106 17.49 -7.95 11.35
CA LEU A 106 17.87 -9.19 10.68
C LEU A 106 19.21 -9.02 9.97
N ARG A 107 20.26 -9.69 10.39
CA ARG A 107 21.56 -9.63 9.69
C ARG A 107 21.49 -10.36 8.36
N LEU A 108 22.05 -9.78 7.29
CA LEU A 108 22.04 -10.40 5.96
C LEU A 108 22.76 -11.75 5.94
N SER A 109 23.87 -11.88 6.68
CA SER A 109 24.57 -13.16 6.81
C SER A 109 23.74 -14.26 7.48
N GLU A 110 22.91 -13.91 8.47
CA GLU A 110 22.00 -14.83 9.14
C GLU A 110 20.84 -15.23 8.22
N LEU A 111 20.25 -14.23 7.52
CA LEU A 111 19.18 -14.47 6.55
C LEU A 111 19.64 -15.32 5.36
N ALA A 112 20.91 -15.20 4.95
CA ALA A 112 21.49 -16.01 3.87
C ALA A 112 21.72 -17.46 4.31
N ALA A 113 21.94 -17.70 5.60
CA ALA A 113 22.10 -19.03 6.16
C ALA A 113 20.75 -19.71 6.44
N GLN A 114 19.77 -18.93 6.92
CA GLN A 114 18.44 -19.44 7.28
C GLN A 114 17.39 -18.33 7.15
N PRO A 115 16.26 -18.60 6.46
CA PRO A 115 15.13 -17.67 6.40
C PRO A 115 14.58 -17.34 7.79
N SER A 116 14.28 -16.07 8.02
CA SER A 116 13.55 -15.62 9.21
C SER A 116 12.05 -15.76 8.96
N ARG A 117 11.34 -16.31 9.93
CA ARG A 117 9.89 -16.56 9.87
C ARG A 117 9.21 -15.97 11.08
N LEU A 118 8.14 -15.23 10.83
CA LEU A 118 7.26 -14.72 11.87
C LEU A 118 5.83 -15.11 11.54
N GLN A 119 5.24 -15.92 12.40
CA GLN A 119 3.82 -16.22 12.36
C GLN A 119 3.08 -15.39 13.40
N PHE A 120 1.98 -14.78 13.02
CA PHE A 120 1.07 -14.14 13.95
C PHE A 120 -0.34 -14.68 13.77
N THR A 121 -1.16 -14.57 14.82
CA THR A 121 -2.41 -15.33 14.92
C THR A 121 -3.62 -14.45 15.29
N GLN A 122 -3.44 -13.16 15.48
CA GLN A 122 -4.54 -12.23 15.81
C GLN A 122 -4.30 -10.85 15.21
N PRO A 123 -5.32 -10.22 14.60
CA PRO A 123 -6.72 -10.65 14.45
C PRO A 123 -6.94 -11.66 13.30
N VAL A 124 -5.94 -11.87 12.44
CA VAL A 124 -5.91 -12.86 11.34
C VAL A 124 -4.64 -13.68 11.47
N GLU A 125 -4.61 -14.86 10.88
CA GLU A 125 -3.39 -15.65 10.86
C GLU A 125 -2.58 -15.37 9.61
N ALA A 126 -1.29 -15.05 9.76
CA ALA A 126 -0.39 -14.88 8.62
C ALA A 126 1.04 -15.30 8.94
N LEU A 127 1.75 -15.67 7.89
CA LEU A 127 3.16 -15.98 7.89
C LEU A 127 3.93 -14.94 7.08
N ILE A 128 4.92 -14.32 7.70
CA ILE A 128 5.89 -13.44 7.04
C ILE A 128 7.22 -14.16 7.03
N GLU A 129 7.82 -14.28 5.85
CA GLU A 129 9.14 -14.88 5.68
C GLU A 129 10.06 -13.87 5.02
N ALA A 130 11.29 -13.77 5.51
CA ALA A 130 12.37 -12.99 4.92
C ALA A 130 13.59 -13.86 4.73
N GLU A 131 14.17 -13.81 3.54
CA GLU A 131 15.40 -14.50 3.21
C GLU A 131 16.33 -13.62 2.40
N ALA A 132 17.63 -13.91 2.42
CA ALA A 132 18.62 -13.27 1.61
C ALA A 132 19.39 -14.31 0.80
N THR A 133 19.77 -13.98 -0.42
CA THR A 133 20.65 -14.79 -1.26
C THR A 133 21.82 -13.92 -1.67
N LEU A 134 23.04 -14.33 -1.33
CA LEU A 134 24.24 -13.66 -1.81
C LEU A 134 24.45 -14.02 -3.28
N LEU A 135 24.44 -13.00 -4.14
CA LEU A 135 24.63 -13.15 -5.57
C LEU A 135 26.07 -12.88 -6.01
N ASP A 136 26.72 -11.91 -5.36
CA ASP A 136 28.12 -11.55 -5.56
C ASP A 136 28.67 -11.00 -4.22
N ARG A 137 29.93 -10.58 -4.17
CA ARG A 137 30.69 -10.19 -2.95
C ARG A 137 29.91 -9.31 -1.98
N ASP A 138 29.13 -8.35 -2.48
CA ASP A 138 28.37 -7.37 -1.72
C ASP A 138 26.94 -7.20 -2.24
N LEU A 139 26.49 -8.05 -3.15
CA LEU A 139 25.17 -7.98 -3.75
C LEU A 139 24.30 -9.11 -3.22
N TYR A 140 23.21 -8.73 -2.55
CA TYR A 140 22.20 -9.66 -2.05
C TYR A 140 20.88 -9.46 -2.78
N LYS A 141 20.20 -10.57 -3.04
CA LYS A 141 18.77 -10.59 -3.35
C LYS A 141 18.01 -10.88 -2.06
N ILE A 142 17.12 -9.98 -1.70
CA ILE A 142 16.22 -10.13 -0.56
C ILE A 142 14.87 -10.58 -1.09
N ARG A 143 14.29 -11.62 -0.48
CA ARG A 143 12.92 -12.04 -0.72
C ARG A 143 12.11 -11.90 0.55
N ILE A 144 10.93 -11.28 0.44
CA ILE A 144 9.95 -11.15 1.51
C ILE A 144 8.64 -11.73 0.98
N SER A 145 8.05 -12.67 1.70
CA SER A 145 6.73 -13.18 1.39
C SER A 145 5.78 -12.97 2.56
N VAL A 146 4.54 -12.62 2.24
CA VAL A 146 3.45 -12.50 3.18
C VAL A 146 2.34 -13.44 2.73
N SER A 147 1.95 -14.37 3.57
CA SER A 147 0.93 -15.37 3.27
C SER A 147 -0.15 -15.35 4.33
N ASN A 148 -1.40 -15.28 3.90
CA ASN A 148 -2.54 -15.47 4.79
C ASN A 148 -2.71 -16.97 5.08
N THR A 149 -2.60 -17.35 6.35
CA THR A 149 -2.73 -18.73 6.83
C THR A 149 -4.02 -18.96 7.62
N SER A 150 -4.93 -17.95 7.66
CA SER A 150 -6.22 -18.07 8.31
C SER A 150 -7.04 -19.23 7.73
N SER A 151 -7.68 -19.98 8.60
CA SER A 151 -8.68 -20.97 8.19
C SER A 151 -9.99 -20.24 7.85
N CYS A 152 -10.54 -20.48 6.68
CA CYS A 152 -11.82 -19.98 6.28
C CYS A 152 -12.58 -21.07 5.54
N GLU A 153 -13.64 -21.58 6.18
CA GLU A 153 -14.49 -22.62 5.58
C GLU A 153 -15.68 -22.04 4.79
N THR A 154 -15.80 -20.71 4.76
CA THR A 154 -16.99 -20.02 4.28
C THR A 154 -16.88 -19.54 2.84
N ALA A 155 -18.02 -19.34 2.22
CA ALA A 155 -18.16 -19.16 0.79
C ALA A 155 -18.39 -17.70 0.35
N THR A 156 -18.61 -16.75 1.27
CA THR A 156 -18.89 -15.36 0.91
C THR A 156 -17.66 -14.48 0.97
N ARG A 157 -17.57 -13.52 0.04
CA ARG A 157 -16.48 -12.54 0.01
C ARG A 157 -16.40 -11.71 1.30
N ASP A 158 -17.52 -11.33 1.86
CA ASP A 158 -17.57 -10.49 3.06
C ASP A 158 -17.01 -11.21 4.30
N GLU A 159 -17.33 -12.49 4.44
CA GLU A 159 -16.75 -13.32 5.51
C GLU A 159 -15.26 -13.53 5.30
N ALA A 160 -14.83 -13.83 4.08
CA ALA A 160 -13.41 -13.98 3.75
C ALA A 160 -12.63 -12.70 4.02
N LEU A 161 -13.20 -11.51 3.74
CA LEU A 161 -12.57 -10.22 4.04
C LEU A 161 -12.27 -10.01 5.52
N THR A 162 -13.12 -10.50 6.44
CA THR A 162 -12.86 -10.41 7.88
C THR A 162 -11.67 -11.24 8.34
N GLN A 163 -11.23 -12.20 7.51
CA GLN A 163 -10.07 -13.06 7.74
C GLN A 163 -8.91 -12.71 6.77
N SER A 164 -8.96 -11.52 6.16
CA SER A 164 -7.99 -11.11 5.15
C SER A 164 -7.08 -9.99 5.64
N LEU A 165 -5.90 -9.91 5.02
CA LEU A 165 -5.02 -8.76 5.11
C LEU A 165 -5.34 -7.88 3.91
N VAL A 166 -5.83 -6.67 4.14
CA VAL A 166 -6.26 -5.73 3.08
C VAL A 166 -5.22 -4.65 2.89
N SER A 167 -4.99 -4.21 1.66
CA SER A 167 -3.97 -3.20 1.31
C SER A 167 -2.58 -3.54 1.85
N THR A 168 -2.23 -4.82 1.76
CA THR A 168 -0.97 -5.35 2.31
C THR A 168 0.22 -4.78 1.57
N HIS A 169 1.11 -4.12 2.30
CA HIS A 169 2.36 -3.57 1.78
C HIS A 169 3.49 -3.69 2.80
N SER A 170 4.73 -3.56 2.33
CA SER A 170 5.91 -3.69 3.17
C SER A 170 6.81 -2.48 3.05
N VAL A 171 7.20 -1.90 4.18
CA VAL A 171 8.30 -0.93 4.28
C VAL A 171 9.55 -1.70 4.66
N ILE A 172 10.57 -1.63 3.82
CA ILE A 172 11.80 -2.39 3.94
C ILE A 172 12.95 -1.40 4.14
N GLY A 173 13.68 -1.52 5.22
CA GLY A 173 14.83 -0.67 5.53
C GLY A 173 16.11 -1.49 5.61
N ILE A 174 17.24 -0.87 5.24
CA ILE A 174 18.57 -1.45 5.39
C ILE A 174 19.49 -0.51 6.13
N GLN A 175 20.21 -1.02 7.10
CA GLN A 175 21.29 -0.31 7.79
C GLN A 175 22.63 -0.91 7.39
N GLY A 176 23.53 -0.09 6.88
CA GLY A 176 24.86 -0.52 6.42
C GLY A 176 24.84 -1.09 4.99
N GLY A 177 23.89 -0.66 4.17
CA GLY A 177 23.76 -1.03 2.78
C GLY A 177 22.87 -0.06 2.02
N GLU A 178 22.68 -0.32 0.72
CA GLU A 178 21.86 0.45 -0.19
C GLU A 178 21.02 -0.45 -1.08
N PHE A 179 19.75 -0.12 -1.24
CA PHE A 179 18.88 -0.77 -2.22
C PHE A 179 19.23 -0.32 -3.64
N VAL A 180 19.06 -1.23 -4.58
CA VAL A 180 19.17 -0.95 -6.01
C VAL A 180 17.75 -0.70 -6.53
N SER A 181 17.56 0.38 -7.30
CA SER A 181 16.30 0.61 -8.01
C SER A 181 16.03 -0.56 -8.96
N LEU A 182 14.80 -1.07 -8.97
CA LEU A 182 14.36 -2.05 -9.97
C LEU A 182 13.77 -1.39 -11.22
N LEU A 183 13.43 -0.09 -11.14
CA LEU A 183 12.93 0.69 -12.27
C LEU A 183 14.04 1.28 -13.13
N ASP A 184 15.11 1.73 -12.49
CA ASP A 184 16.30 2.30 -13.15
C ASP A 184 17.58 1.72 -12.53
N PRO A 185 17.85 0.43 -12.74
CA PRO A 185 19.04 -0.22 -12.21
C PRO A 185 20.29 0.20 -13.00
N PRO A 186 21.48 0.22 -12.35
CA PRO A 186 22.75 0.33 -13.05
C PRO A 186 22.88 -0.71 -14.18
N ASP A 187 23.56 -0.37 -15.26
CA ASP A 187 23.66 -1.23 -16.45
C ASP A 187 24.13 -2.64 -16.11
N GLU A 188 25.11 -2.76 -15.23
CA GLU A 188 25.68 -4.04 -14.79
C GLU A 188 24.73 -4.91 -13.98
N LEU A 189 23.61 -4.34 -13.45
CA LEU A 189 22.62 -5.05 -12.65
C LEU A 189 21.28 -5.22 -13.36
N ARG A 190 21.14 -4.79 -14.62
CA ARG A 190 19.87 -4.85 -15.35
C ARG A 190 19.28 -6.27 -15.42
N ASP A 191 20.10 -7.24 -15.77
CA ASP A 191 19.65 -8.63 -15.92
C ASP A 191 19.24 -9.22 -14.56
N VAL A 192 20.01 -8.89 -13.51
CA VAL A 192 19.73 -9.35 -12.13
C VAL A 192 18.49 -8.69 -11.58
N ALA A 193 18.28 -7.39 -11.84
CA ALA A 193 17.07 -6.66 -11.45
C ALA A 193 15.84 -7.20 -12.18
N ALA A 194 15.95 -7.46 -13.48
CA ALA A 194 14.87 -8.04 -14.29
C ALA A 194 14.51 -9.48 -13.86
N ALA A 195 15.44 -10.19 -13.23
CA ALA A 195 15.20 -11.53 -12.70
C ALA A 195 14.49 -11.53 -11.32
N CYS A 196 14.29 -10.36 -10.69
CA CYS A 196 13.52 -10.25 -9.45
C CYS A 196 12.04 -10.56 -9.71
N GLN A 197 11.48 -11.47 -8.92
CA GLN A 197 10.09 -11.91 -9.07
C GLN A 197 9.21 -11.26 -7.99
N ASN A 198 8.38 -10.34 -8.42
CA ASN A 198 7.42 -9.64 -7.58
C ASN A 198 6.00 -10.13 -7.89
N VAL A 199 5.23 -10.51 -6.87
CA VAL A 199 3.89 -11.08 -7.03
C VAL A 199 2.91 -10.28 -6.16
N GLY A 200 1.98 -9.59 -6.83
CA GLY A 200 0.95 -8.76 -6.17
C GLY A 200 1.50 -7.53 -5.47
N THR A 201 2.74 -7.15 -5.74
CA THR A 201 3.39 -6.01 -5.11
C THR A 201 4.57 -5.51 -5.96
N TRP A 202 4.89 -4.21 -5.90
CA TRP A 202 5.93 -3.56 -6.69
C TRP A 202 6.82 -2.72 -5.77
N PRO A 203 8.09 -3.13 -5.57
CA PRO A 203 9.02 -2.40 -4.74
C PRO A 203 9.62 -1.18 -5.45
N VAL A 204 9.63 -0.04 -4.78
CA VAL A 204 10.25 1.21 -5.23
C VAL A 204 11.08 1.83 -4.11
N LEU A 205 12.08 2.62 -4.46
CA LEU A 205 12.83 3.42 -3.50
C LEU A 205 11.91 4.47 -2.87
N VAL A 206 12.05 4.71 -1.56
CA VAL A 206 11.22 5.66 -0.82
C VAL A 206 12.05 6.49 0.14
N GLY A 207 11.68 7.74 0.32
CA GLY A 207 12.40 8.71 1.11
C GLY A 207 12.74 9.96 0.29
N GLU A 208 13.80 10.67 0.67
CA GLU A 208 14.30 11.80 -0.13
C GLU A 208 15.03 11.28 -1.38
N GLU A 209 14.94 12.03 -2.47
CA GLU A 209 15.61 11.66 -3.72
C GLU A 209 17.11 11.42 -3.49
N GLY A 210 17.62 10.27 -3.96
CA GLY A 210 18.97 9.82 -3.77
C GLY A 210 19.22 8.99 -2.50
N GLN A 211 18.30 8.94 -1.54
CA GLN A 211 18.38 8.00 -0.42
C GLN A 211 18.03 6.59 -0.89
N ARG A 212 18.85 5.62 -0.49
CA ARG A 212 18.70 4.22 -0.92
C ARG A 212 18.64 3.25 0.26
N ASP A 213 18.30 3.75 1.43
CA ASP A 213 18.23 2.94 2.66
C ASP A 213 16.82 2.41 2.97
N ALA A 214 15.83 2.74 2.12
CA ALA A 214 14.46 2.27 2.27
C ALA A 214 13.77 1.98 0.94
N MET A 215 12.91 0.96 0.94
CA MET A 215 11.96 0.63 -0.14
C MET A 215 10.55 0.49 0.40
N LEU A 216 9.58 0.84 -0.43
CA LEU A 216 8.16 0.54 -0.23
C LEU A 216 7.73 -0.47 -1.29
N SER A 217 7.30 -1.65 -0.86
CA SER A 217 6.70 -2.64 -1.74
C SER A 217 5.19 -2.64 -1.52
N SER A 218 4.45 -2.18 -2.50
CA SER A 218 3.01 -1.92 -2.39
C SER A 218 2.21 -2.60 -3.51
N PRO A 219 0.91 -2.86 -3.29
CA PRO A 219 0.03 -3.41 -4.32
C PRO A 219 -0.35 -2.38 -5.40
N ILE A 220 0.23 -1.19 -5.34
CA ILE A 220 0.02 -0.09 -6.28
C ILE A 220 1.35 0.18 -6.99
N ILE A 221 1.31 0.37 -8.29
CA ILE A 221 2.50 0.71 -9.08
C ILE A 221 2.85 2.18 -8.82
N LEU A 222 4.04 2.39 -8.28
CA LEU A 222 4.59 3.70 -7.98
C LEU A 222 5.92 3.88 -8.74
N TYR A 223 6.39 5.12 -8.84
CA TYR A 223 7.76 5.42 -9.25
C TYR A 223 8.68 5.49 -8.04
N ASP A 224 9.99 5.41 -8.25
CA ASP A 224 10.97 5.67 -7.20
C ASP A 224 10.76 7.09 -6.63
N TYR A 225 10.92 7.20 -5.31
CA TYR A 225 10.73 8.44 -4.56
C TYR A 225 9.33 9.05 -4.74
N PRO A 226 8.26 8.29 -4.52
CA PRO A 226 6.92 8.81 -4.65
C PRO A 226 6.69 9.98 -3.69
N GLN A 227 5.92 10.97 -4.11
CA GLN A 227 5.64 12.17 -3.34
C GLN A 227 4.14 12.41 -3.26
N ILE A 228 3.69 12.82 -2.08
CA ILE A 228 2.35 13.37 -1.93
C ILE A 228 2.36 14.79 -2.46
N ALA A 229 1.40 15.13 -3.30
CA ALA A 229 1.27 16.46 -3.84
C ALA A 229 1.06 17.50 -2.74
N PRO A 230 1.92 18.54 -2.58
CA PRO A 230 1.73 19.56 -1.55
C PRO A 230 0.45 20.37 -1.75
N GLU A 231 -0.12 20.37 -2.96
CA GLU A 231 -1.40 21.00 -3.29
C GLU A 231 -2.60 20.15 -2.91
N SER A 232 -2.39 18.84 -2.68
CA SER A 232 -3.47 17.92 -2.27
C SER A 232 -4.08 18.39 -0.96
N PRO A 233 -5.41 18.49 -0.88
CA PRO A 233 -6.09 18.88 0.35
C PRO A 233 -6.02 17.81 1.45
N GLY A 234 -5.39 16.68 1.14
CA GLY A 234 -5.29 15.47 1.96
C GLY A 234 -5.93 14.27 1.29
N ALA A 235 -5.88 13.10 1.92
CA ALA A 235 -6.33 11.85 1.34
C ALA A 235 -7.79 11.92 0.86
N LEU A 236 -8.02 11.57 -0.41
CA LEU A 236 -9.31 11.41 -1.05
C LEU A 236 -9.61 9.92 -1.32
N PHE A 237 -8.66 9.03 -1.02
CA PHE A 237 -8.74 7.56 -1.09
C PHE A 237 -9.04 6.99 -2.49
N ASP A 238 -9.03 7.79 -3.52
CA ASP A 238 -9.27 7.37 -4.91
C ASP A 238 -8.17 7.97 -5.81
N GLY A 239 -7.01 7.31 -5.86
CA GLY A 239 -5.86 7.72 -6.69
C GLY A 239 -6.07 7.48 -8.19
N THR A 240 -7.24 6.98 -8.60
CA THR A 240 -7.58 6.83 -10.01
C THR A 240 -8.10 8.11 -10.66
N GLU A 241 -8.40 9.13 -9.86
CA GLU A 241 -8.91 10.43 -10.29
C GLU A 241 -8.01 11.57 -9.78
N ILE A 242 -8.04 12.70 -10.46
CA ILE A 242 -7.31 13.91 -10.06
C ILE A 242 -8.03 14.57 -8.88
N ASP A 243 -7.30 14.97 -7.85
CA ASP A 243 -7.82 15.60 -6.61
C ASP A 243 -8.76 16.80 -6.90
N GLU A 244 -8.42 17.63 -7.91
CA GLU A 244 -9.26 18.74 -8.33
C GLU A 244 -10.64 18.26 -8.81
N ILE A 245 -10.68 17.20 -9.63
CA ILE A 245 -11.92 16.67 -10.17
C ILE A 245 -12.76 16.06 -9.04
N LEU A 246 -12.14 15.30 -8.12
CA LEU A 246 -12.83 14.74 -6.95
C LEU A 246 -13.41 15.85 -6.08
N THR A 247 -12.64 16.91 -5.82
CA THR A 247 -13.07 18.06 -5.04
C THR A 247 -14.27 18.77 -5.68
N LEU A 248 -14.21 19.04 -6.99
CA LEU A 248 -15.35 19.62 -7.73
C LEU A 248 -16.59 18.76 -7.66
N ARG A 249 -16.46 17.44 -7.82
CA ARG A 249 -17.56 16.48 -7.73
C ARG A 249 -18.21 16.50 -6.35
N ILE A 250 -17.41 16.56 -5.27
CA ILE A 250 -17.90 16.65 -3.89
C ILE A 250 -18.71 17.96 -3.69
N LEU A 251 -18.22 19.08 -4.19
CA LEU A 251 -18.91 20.36 -4.10
C LEU A 251 -20.27 20.37 -4.83
N THR A 252 -20.43 19.56 -5.88
CA THR A 252 -21.66 19.44 -6.65
C THR A 252 -22.66 18.39 -6.13
N LEU A 253 -22.36 17.70 -5.04
CA LEU A 253 -23.29 16.77 -4.42
C LEU A 253 -24.52 17.48 -3.87
N THR A 254 -25.66 16.82 -3.98
CA THR A 254 -26.91 17.30 -3.40
C THR A 254 -26.88 17.24 -1.86
N ASP A 255 -27.75 18.03 -1.21
CA ASP A 255 -27.84 18.03 0.25
C ASP A 255 -28.23 16.66 0.83
N GLU A 256 -28.96 15.86 0.06
CA GLU A 256 -29.31 14.49 0.47
C GLU A 256 -28.09 13.57 0.43
N GLU A 257 -27.29 13.64 -0.62
CA GLU A 257 -26.05 12.91 -0.77
C GLU A 257 -25.02 13.28 0.30
N LYS A 258 -24.86 14.58 0.58
CA LYS A 258 -24.00 15.07 1.66
C LYS A 258 -24.44 14.56 3.03
N ARG A 259 -25.74 14.49 3.27
CA ARG A 259 -26.28 13.91 4.53
C ARG A 259 -26.02 12.41 4.63
N GLU A 260 -26.08 11.67 3.53
CA GLU A 260 -25.72 10.24 3.51
C GLU A 260 -24.24 10.06 3.85
N ILE A 261 -23.33 10.81 3.20
CA ILE A 261 -21.89 10.77 3.48
C ILE A 261 -21.61 11.06 4.96
N SER A 262 -22.20 12.13 5.51
CA SER A 262 -21.99 12.52 6.90
C SER A 262 -22.42 11.48 7.93
N ARG A 263 -23.31 10.54 7.54
CA ARG A 263 -23.82 9.46 8.40
C ARG A 263 -23.11 8.13 8.20
N SER A 264 -22.30 7.99 7.13
CA SER A 264 -21.75 6.71 6.72
C SER A 264 -20.44 6.36 7.44
N ASP A 265 -19.40 7.14 7.21
CA ASP A 265 -18.05 6.86 7.64
C ASP A 265 -17.37 8.14 8.12
N GLU A 266 -16.59 8.06 9.20
CA GLU A 266 -15.89 9.20 9.77
C GLU A 266 -14.93 9.86 8.77
N ARG A 267 -14.22 9.07 7.99
CA ARG A 267 -13.28 9.59 6.97
C ARG A 267 -14.01 10.27 5.82
N ALA A 268 -15.16 9.71 5.40
CA ALA A 268 -16.01 10.33 4.40
C ALA A 268 -16.54 11.69 4.88
N ARG A 269 -16.95 11.78 6.15
CA ARG A 269 -17.37 13.02 6.77
C ARG A 269 -16.22 14.05 6.77
N GLN A 270 -15.03 13.66 7.16
CA GLN A 270 -13.85 14.54 7.15
C GLN A 270 -13.49 15.04 5.75
N ILE A 271 -13.64 14.21 4.70
CA ILE A 271 -13.48 14.64 3.33
C ILE A 271 -14.51 15.74 2.98
N LEU A 272 -15.79 15.51 3.29
CA LEU A 272 -16.85 16.47 3.01
C LEU A 272 -16.62 17.80 3.73
N GLU A 273 -16.38 17.78 5.04
CA GLU A 273 -16.14 18.96 5.86
C GLU A 273 -14.90 19.75 5.36
N ARG A 274 -13.82 19.07 5.05
CA ARG A 274 -12.62 19.67 4.50
C ARG A 274 -12.88 20.32 3.16
N THR A 275 -13.62 19.64 2.27
CA THR A 275 -13.93 20.15 0.94
C THR A 275 -14.86 21.36 1.00
N GLU A 276 -15.89 21.33 1.85
CA GLU A 276 -16.83 22.45 2.02
C GLU A 276 -16.19 23.68 2.67
N SER A 277 -15.20 23.47 3.55
CA SER A 277 -14.47 24.56 4.21
C SER A 277 -13.27 25.06 3.42
N MET A 278 -12.99 24.50 2.25
CA MET A 278 -11.80 24.82 1.47
C MET A 278 -11.86 26.25 0.92
N PRO A 279 -10.84 27.08 1.21
CA PRO A 279 -10.75 28.42 0.62
C PRO A 279 -10.60 28.37 -0.90
N ALA A 280 -11.24 29.28 -1.61
CA ALA A 280 -11.12 29.39 -3.06
C ALA A 280 -9.65 29.49 -3.56
N GLU A 281 -8.79 30.10 -2.76
CA GLU A 281 -7.35 30.23 -3.06
C GLU A 281 -6.64 28.87 -3.04
N GLN A 282 -7.00 27.98 -2.15
CA GLN A 282 -6.45 26.61 -2.10
C GLN A 282 -6.95 25.78 -3.28
N PHE A 283 -8.23 25.92 -3.62
CA PHE A 283 -8.80 25.27 -4.79
C PHE A 283 -8.08 25.70 -6.09
N MET A 284 -7.83 27.02 -6.25
CA MET A 284 -7.09 27.54 -7.40
C MET A 284 -5.64 27.02 -7.48
N LYS A 285 -5.02 26.66 -6.35
CA LYS A 285 -3.68 26.05 -6.37
C LYS A 285 -3.66 24.62 -6.92
N MET A 286 -4.76 23.90 -6.86
CA MET A 286 -4.87 22.57 -7.48
C MET A 286 -5.05 22.65 -8.99
N HIS A 287 -5.60 23.76 -9.49
CA HIS A 287 -5.91 23.95 -10.90
C HIS A 287 -4.65 24.13 -11.74
N GLY A 288 -4.45 23.25 -12.71
CA GLY A 288 -3.41 23.40 -13.74
C GLY A 288 -1.97 23.26 -13.26
N VAL A 289 -1.73 22.62 -12.11
CA VAL A 289 -0.37 22.35 -11.64
C VAL A 289 0.30 21.30 -12.53
N VAL A 290 1.03 21.78 -13.55
CA VAL A 290 1.94 20.92 -14.33
C VAL A 290 3.29 20.92 -13.62
N ARG A 291 3.62 19.82 -12.93
CA ARG A 291 4.96 19.61 -12.38
C ARG A 291 5.90 19.19 -13.50
N CYS A 292 6.98 19.94 -13.61
CA CYS A 292 8.08 19.80 -14.56
C CYS A 292 8.08 18.50 -15.37
N LEU A 293 7.77 18.61 -16.65
CA LEU A 293 8.29 17.68 -17.64
C LEU A 293 9.83 17.74 -17.48
N LYS A 294 10.47 16.64 -17.07
CA LYS A 294 11.93 16.54 -17.16
C LYS A 294 12.27 16.89 -18.60
N GLU A 295 13.08 17.94 -18.81
CA GLU A 295 13.64 18.24 -20.13
C GLU A 295 14.39 16.98 -20.57
N VAL A 296 13.86 16.32 -21.59
CA VAL A 296 14.61 15.29 -22.32
C VAL A 296 15.74 16.07 -23.00
N GLN A 297 16.95 15.98 -22.44
CA GLN A 297 18.13 16.42 -23.15
C GLN A 297 18.22 15.54 -24.41
N GLU A 298 17.80 16.09 -25.52
CA GLU A 298 18.10 15.55 -26.83
C GLU A 298 19.63 15.51 -26.97
N GLN A 299 20.22 14.38 -26.73
CA GLN A 299 21.53 14.08 -27.26
C GLN A 299 21.33 13.89 -28.78
N MET A 300 21.52 14.97 -29.53
CA MET A 300 21.71 14.85 -30.98
C MET A 300 23.08 14.21 -31.24
N PRO A 301 23.15 13.34 -32.25
CA PRO A 301 24.34 12.58 -32.62
C PRO A 301 25.50 13.45 -33.15
#